data_3f00e00ca89726b906f70a3d0383764c
#
_entry.id   3f00e00ca89726b906f70a3d0383764c
#
_cell.length_a   1.000
_cell.length_b   1.000
_cell.length_c   1.000
_cell.angle_alpha   90.00
_cell.angle_beta   90.00
_cell.angle_gamma   90.00
#
_symmetry.space_group_name_H-M   'P 1'
#
loop_
_entity.id
_entity.type
_entity.pdbx_description
1 polymer ?
#
loop_
_entity_poly.entity_id
_entity_poly.type
_entity_poly.pdbx_seq_one_letter_code
_entity_poly.pdbx_strand_id
1 'polypeptide(L)'
;MLPARRVRSLIAAASTVVIAGTGSAVDVAAQGNTSPVNDRPNPYQTVEGWAKLPDGRAWGSTSAVAIAPDGRGIWVAERCGVNNCLGSNLPSVYLFDANGTATRAFGAGLILSPHGIDVDREGNVWVTDCACTLRGAQAPGDKGHQVFKFAPDGKLLMTLGKAGGARDSSGLWQPNDVLIAPNGEIYVSEGHSSSENAIARIRKFSKDGKLIATWGQWGKGPDDLDQPHALAMDSQGRLFVGDRGNDRIKIFDQSGKLLQTWYQFSRPSGIFIDRQDRIYVADSESGSVAPTRKDWKRGIRIGSAKDGTVTAFIPDPAENPPSTSSAEGVAVDAAGNIYGAEVSPRALKKYVRK
;
A
#
# COMPACT_ATOMS: atom_id res chain seq x y z
N MET A 1 -17.27 -91.69 19.49
CA MET A 1 -17.93 -91.08 18.33
C MET A 1 -18.91 -90.01 18.85
N LEU A 2 -18.57 -88.75 18.76
CA LEU A 2 -19.44 -87.61 19.09
C LEU A 2 -19.34 -86.59 17.93
N PRO A 3 -20.46 -86.01 17.48
CA PRO A 3 -20.48 -85.21 16.25
C PRO A 3 -20.05 -83.80 16.46
N ALA A 4 -19.39 -83.22 15.43
CA ALA A 4 -18.90 -81.87 15.33
C ALA A 4 -20.04 -80.84 15.34
N ARG A 5 -19.99 -79.85 16.20
CA ARG A 5 -20.83 -78.64 16.16
C ARG A 5 -20.23 -77.61 15.18
N ARG A 6 -21.01 -77.24 14.18
CA ARG A 6 -20.72 -76.10 13.27
C ARG A 6 -21.03 -74.82 14.01
N VAL A 7 -20.02 -73.94 14.11
CA VAL A 7 -20.17 -72.56 14.54
C VAL A 7 -20.47 -71.73 13.30
N ARG A 8 -21.62 -71.07 13.28
CA ARG A 8 -21.95 -70.07 12.26
C ARG A 8 -21.40 -68.70 12.70
N SER A 9 -20.44 -68.18 11.99
CA SER A 9 -19.97 -66.81 12.18
C SER A 9 -20.95 -65.85 11.54
N LEU A 10 -21.50 -64.93 12.33
CA LEU A 10 -22.23 -63.77 11.89
C LEU A 10 -21.22 -62.68 11.53
N ILE A 11 -21.14 -62.31 10.24
CA ILE A 11 -20.39 -61.15 9.75
C ILE A 11 -21.31 -59.94 9.89
N ALA A 12 -21.00 -59.07 10.83
CA ALA A 12 -21.63 -57.75 10.93
C ALA A 12 -20.96 -56.80 9.89
N ALA A 13 -21.72 -56.40 8.90
CA ALA A 13 -21.27 -55.38 7.96
C ALA A 13 -21.38 -54.00 8.61
N ALA A 14 -20.26 -53.40 8.94
CA ALA A 14 -20.19 -52.00 9.36
C ALA A 14 -20.23 -51.09 8.09
N SER A 15 -21.33 -50.42 7.89
CA SER A 15 -21.45 -49.42 6.84
C SER A 15 -20.76 -48.11 7.25
N THR A 16 -19.58 -47.87 6.71
CA THR A 16 -18.85 -46.60 6.92
C THR A 16 -19.50 -45.56 6.00
N VAL A 17 -20.25 -44.62 6.57
CA VAL A 17 -20.73 -43.43 5.87
C VAL A 17 -19.54 -42.48 5.67
N VAL A 18 -19.00 -42.41 4.47
CA VAL A 18 -18.03 -41.37 4.08
C VAL A 18 -18.83 -40.11 3.77
N ILE A 19 -18.82 -39.14 4.69
CA ILE A 19 -19.29 -37.80 4.41
C ILE A 19 -18.21 -37.14 3.54
N ALA A 20 -18.42 -37.12 2.23
CA ALA A 20 -17.64 -36.29 1.31
C ALA A 20 -17.99 -34.83 1.57
N GLY A 21 -17.21 -34.15 2.39
CA GLY A 21 -17.23 -32.72 2.49
C GLY A 21 -16.75 -32.14 1.15
N THR A 22 -17.69 -31.64 0.33
CA THR A 22 -17.36 -30.81 -0.83
C THR A 22 -16.87 -29.46 -0.31
N GLY A 23 -15.62 -29.39 0.09
CA GLY A 23 -14.89 -28.16 0.17
C GLY A 23 -14.78 -27.63 -1.26
N SER A 24 -15.54 -26.59 -1.60
CA SER A 24 -15.35 -25.86 -2.84
C SER A 24 -13.92 -25.30 -2.81
N ALA A 25 -13.00 -25.98 -3.49
CA ALA A 25 -11.75 -25.38 -3.87
C ALA A 25 -12.13 -24.20 -4.76
N VAL A 26 -11.98 -22.97 -4.23
CA VAL A 26 -12.06 -21.78 -5.05
C VAL A 26 -10.87 -21.90 -6.01
N ASP A 27 -11.17 -22.23 -7.26
CA ASP A 27 -10.19 -22.21 -8.33
C ASP A 27 -9.56 -20.81 -8.33
N VAL A 28 -8.32 -20.72 -7.88
CA VAL A 28 -7.46 -19.57 -8.12
C VAL A 28 -7.07 -19.65 -9.59
N ALA A 29 -8.05 -19.38 -10.46
CA ALA A 29 -7.79 -19.24 -11.88
C ALA A 29 -6.76 -18.13 -12.05
N ALA A 30 -5.62 -18.46 -12.65
CA ALA A 30 -4.62 -17.53 -13.09
C ALA A 30 -5.27 -16.55 -14.09
N GLN A 31 -5.85 -15.44 -13.59
CA GLN A 31 -6.41 -14.36 -14.42
C GLN A 31 -5.27 -13.47 -14.90
N GLY A 32 -4.41 -14.01 -15.74
CA GLY A 32 -3.23 -13.33 -16.26
C GLY A 32 -3.49 -12.39 -17.42
N ASN A 33 -4.67 -11.89 -17.68
CA ASN A 33 -4.86 -10.81 -18.66
C ASN A 33 -6.28 -10.24 -18.57
N THR A 34 -6.52 -9.35 -17.61
CA THR A 34 -7.77 -8.56 -17.58
C THR A 34 -7.71 -7.46 -18.64
N SER A 35 -8.82 -7.28 -19.36
CA SER A 35 -8.98 -6.12 -20.25
C SER A 35 -8.90 -4.82 -19.46
N PRO A 36 -8.36 -3.73 -20.07
CA PRO A 36 -8.26 -2.44 -19.41
C PRO A 36 -9.61 -1.93 -18.91
N VAL A 37 -9.66 -1.49 -17.64
CA VAL A 37 -10.83 -0.85 -17.04
C VAL A 37 -10.62 0.67 -17.09
N ASN A 38 -10.92 1.28 -18.25
CA ASN A 38 -10.68 2.69 -18.55
C ASN A 38 -11.95 3.52 -18.73
N ASP A 39 -13.13 2.87 -18.77
CA ASP A 39 -14.42 3.42 -19.25
C ASP A 39 -15.46 3.62 -18.13
N ARG A 40 -15.05 3.44 -16.87
CA ARG A 40 -15.96 3.62 -15.75
C ARG A 40 -16.30 5.11 -15.56
N PRO A 41 -17.52 5.42 -15.07
CA PRO A 41 -17.92 6.80 -14.79
C PRO A 41 -16.93 7.53 -13.88
N ASN A 42 -16.71 8.82 -14.15
CA ASN A 42 -15.99 9.71 -13.23
C ASN A 42 -16.97 10.64 -12.50
N PRO A 43 -17.42 10.31 -11.28
CA PRO A 43 -18.32 11.14 -10.50
C PRO A 43 -17.61 12.24 -9.69
N TYR A 44 -16.33 12.51 -9.97
CA TYR A 44 -15.54 13.50 -9.24
C TYR A 44 -15.05 14.62 -10.16
N GLN A 45 -14.83 15.77 -9.58
CA GLN A 45 -14.11 16.90 -10.18
C GLN A 45 -12.85 17.20 -9.38
N THR A 46 -11.79 17.61 -10.08
CA THR A 46 -10.52 17.97 -9.46
C THR A 46 -10.57 19.40 -8.94
N VAL A 47 -10.04 19.60 -7.73
CA VAL A 47 -9.79 20.93 -7.14
C VAL A 47 -8.29 21.14 -7.16
N GLU A 48 -7.83 21.97 -8.11
CA GLU A 48 -6.41 22.30 -8.26
C GLU A 48 -5.97 23.30 -7.19
N GLY A 49 -4.71 23.18 -6.73
CA GLY A 49 -4.10 24.14 -5.81
C GLY A 49 -4.80 24.25 -4.45
N TRP A 50 -5.53 23.21 -4.04
CA TRP A 50 -6.25 23.18 -2.77
C TRP A 50 -5.29 23.32 -1.59
N ALA A 51 -4.21 22.53 -1.49
CA ALA A 51 -3.23 22.61 -0.43
C ALA A 51 -2.06 23.51 -0.82
N LYS A 52 -1.67 24.38 0.10
CA LYS A 52 -0.52 25.28 -0.06
C LYS A 52 0.49 25.05 1.04
N LEU A 53 1.75 24.81 0.66
CA LEU A 53 2.84 24.76 1.62
C LEU A 53 3.11 26.15 2.22
N PRO A 54 3.61 26.22 3.47
CA PRO A 54 3.95 27.49 4.11
C PRO A 54 4.96 28.30 3.28
N ASP A 55 4.92 29.62 3.46
CA ASP A 55 5.86 30.59 2.87
C ASP A 55 5.92 30.55 1.32
N GLY A 56 4.87 30.02 0.67
CA GLY A 56 4.78 29.95 -0.79
C GLY A 56 5.77 28.99 -1.44
N ARG A 57 6.37 28.08 -0.68
CA ARG A 57 7.32 27.11 -1.24
C ARG A 57 6.65 26.13 -2.20
N ALA A 58 7.42 25.70 -3.18
CA ALA A 58 6.96 24.68 -4.13
C ALA A 58 6.89 23.28 -3.47
N TRP A 59 5.95 22.48 -3.93
CA TRP A 59 5.85 21.06 -3.59
C TRP A 59 7.07 20.28 -4.09
N GLY A 60 7.55 19.36 -3.28
CA GLY A 60 8.39 18.25 -3.72
C GLY A 60 7.56 17.10 -4.27
N SER A 61 8.23 16.07 -4.77
CA SER A 61 7.58 14.81 -5.10
C SER A 61 6.83 14.27 -3.88
N THR A 62 5.57 13.92 -4.06
CA THR A 62 4.66 13.55 -2.99
C THR A 62 4.04 12.19 -3.32
N SER A 63 4.28 11.20 -2.47
CA SER A 63 3.71 9.84 -2.62
C SER A 63 2.86 9.41 -1.43
N ALA A 64 2.89 10.19 -0.35
CA ALA A 64 2.34 9.81 0.94
C ALA A 64 1.21 10.76 1.37
N VAL A 65 0.01 10.22 1.55
CA VAL A 65 -1.16 10.94 2.08
C VAL A 65 -2.00 10.01 2.95
N ALA A 66 -2.39 10.49 4.14
CA ALA A 66 -3.25 9.76 5.07
C ALA A 66 -4.23 10.70 5.77
N ILE A 67 -5.34 10.14 6.26
CA ILE A 67 -6.38 10.91 6.95
C ILE A 67 -6.20 10.75 8.47
N ALA A 68 -6.27 11.84 9.19
CA ALA A 68 -6.28 11.83 10.66
C ALA A 68 -7.52 11.11 11.20
N PRO A 69 -7.50 10.54 12.43
CA PRO A 69 -8.63 9.79 12.99
C PRO A 69 -9.93 10.58 13.12
N ASP A 70 -9.86 11.92 13.15
CA ASP A 70 -11.02 12.81 13.13
C ASP A 70 -11.73 12.85 11.75
N GLY A 71 -11.15 12.21 10.74
CA GLY A 71 -11.64 12.17 9.37
C GLY A 71 -11.56 13.49 8.60
N ARG A 72 -10.83 14.49 9.11
CA ARG A 72 -10.76 15.85 8.55
C ARG A 72 -9.33 16.34 8.29
N GLY A 73 -8.41 16.03 9.18
CA GLY A 73 -7.00 16.37 9.02
C GLY A 73 -6.36 15.52 7.93
N ILE A 74 -5.56 16.12 7.04
CA ILE A 74 -4.89 15.44 5.95
C ILE A 74 -3.38 15.50 6.20
N TRP A 75 -2.80 14.36 6.55
CA TRP A 75 -1.37 14.20 6.69
C TRP A 75 -0.72 13.90 5.35
N VAL A 76 0.38 14.57 5.08
CA VAL A 76 1.12 14.45 3.82
C VAL A 76 2.60 14.44 4.10
N ALA A 77 3.34 13.57 3.42
CA ALA A 77 4.79 13.65 3.42
C ALA A 77 5.32 13.93 2.01
N GLU A 78 6.11 15.02 1.88
CA GLU A 78 6.66 15.49 0.62
C GLU A 78 8.19 15.57 0.68
N ARG A 79 8.85 15.56 -0.46
CA ARG A 79 10.30 15.42 -0.59
C ARG A 79 11.01 16.77 -0.73
N CYS A 80 10.76 17.70 0.24
CA CYS A 80 11.49 18.95 0.43
C CYS A 80 11.64 19.85 -0.83
N GLY A 81 10.56 19.97 -1.62
CA GLY A 81 10.55 20.79 -2.85
C GLY A 81 11.20 20.18 -4.07
N VAL A 82 11.85 19.02 -3.92
CA VAL A 82 12.51 18.27 -5.01
C VAL A 82 12.09 16.79 -4.97
N ASN A 83 12.97 15.82 -5.22
CA ASN A 83 12.63 14.39 -5.17
C ASN A 83 13.24 13.64 -3.96
N ASN A 84 13.92 14.33 -3.06
CA ASN A 84 14.40 13.83 -1.76
C ASN A 84 14.75 15.00 -0.86
N CYS A 85 15.03 14.71 0.42
CA CYS A 85 15.40 15.72 1.43
C CYS A 85 16.90 15.70 1.75
N LEU A 86 17.75 15.16 0.88
CA LEU A 86 19.20 15.14 1.11
C LEU A 86 19.75 16.55 1.25
N GLY A 87 20.41 16.83 2.36
CA GLY A 87 20.97 18.15 2.67
C GLY A 87 19.93 19.23 3.02
N SER A 88 18.64 18.87 3.11
CA SER A 88 17.57 19.81 3.47
C SER A 88 17.25 19.75 4.96
N ASN A 89 17.00 20.92 5.54
CA ASN A 89 16.43 21.09 6.89
C ASN A 89 14.95 21.51 6.85
N LEU A 90 14.29 21.39 5.71
CA LEU A 90 12.85 21.65 5.61
C LEU A 90 12.06 20.53 6.27
N PRO A 91 10.93 20.84 6.92
CA PRO A 91 9.97 19.82 7.32
C PRO A 91 9.51 19.01 6.10
N SER A 92 9.34 17.70 6.26
CA SER A 92 8.86 16.82 5.21
C SER A 92 7.44 16.29 5.46
N VAL A 93 6.92 16.41 6.70
CA VAL A 93 5.59 15.94 7.10
C VAL A 93 4.71 17.11 7.49
N TYR A 94 3.52 17.18 6.91
CA TYR A 94 2.57 18.29 7.10
C TYR A 94 1.18 17.77 7.45
N LEU A 95 0.48 18.49 8.33
CA LEU A 95 -0.96 18.36 8.55
C LEU A 95 -1.67 19.54 7.90
N PHE A 96 -2.59 19.25 6.99
CA PHE A 96 -3.50 20.22 6.39
C PHE A 96 -4.89 20.13 7.02
N ASP A 97 -5.54 21.27 7.19
CA ASP A 97 -6.95 21.35 7.53
C ASP A 97 -7.85 21.16 6.30
N ALA A 98 -9.17 21.19 6.50
CA ALA A 98 -10.16 21.02 5.42
C ALA A 98 -10.09 22.11 4.32
N ASN A 99 -9.46 23.27 4.62
CA ASN A 99 -9.28 24.36 3.68
C ASN A 99 -7.95 24.29 2.92
N GLY A 100 -7.11 23.29 3.20
CA GLY A 100 -5.80 23.13 2.59
C GLY A 100 -4.71 24.03 3.22
N THR A 101 -4.94 24.50 4.44
CA THR A 101 -3.95 25.27 5.20
C THR A 101 -3.09 24.32 6.03
N ALA A 102 -1.78 24.42 5.92
CA ALA A 102 -0.86 23.66 6.75
C ALA A 102 -0.90 24.18 8.19
N THR A 103 -1.28 23.31 9.13
CA THR A 103 -1.43 23.63 10.54
C THR A 103 -0.30 23.10 11.41
N ARG A 104 0.42 22.09 10.92
CA ARG A 104 1.61 21.50 11.57
C ARG A 104 2.63 21.07 10.54
N ALA A 105 3.91 21.08 10.93
CA ALA A 105 5.01 20.59 10.12
C ALA A 105 6.14 20.07 11.00
N PHE A 106 6.74 18.92 10.62
CA PHE A 106 7.88 18.33 11.35
C PHE A 106 8.70 17.40 10.45
N GLY A 107 9.68 16.68 11.02
CA GLY A 107 10.53 15.72 10.32
C GLY A 107 11.74 16.36 9.64
N ALA A 108 12.02 17.65 9.90
CA ALA A 108 13.15 18.36 9.33
C ALA A 108 14.48 17.65 9.65
N GLY A 109 15.31 17.45 8.61
CA GLY A 109 16.63 16.86 8.73
C GLY A 109 16.68 15.37 9.11
N LEU A 110 15.53 14.73 9.39
CA LEU A 110 15.46 13.33 9.81
C LEU A 110 15.17 12.38 8.65
N ILE A 111 14.19 12.72 7.82
CA ILE A 111 13.69 11.87 6.75
C ILE A 111 14.37 12.27 5.43
N LEU A 112 14.82 11.26 4.70
CA LEU A 112 15.56 11.45 3.44
C LEU A 112 14.68 11.37 2.21
N SER A 113 13.83 10.34 2.17
CA SER A 113 12.92 10.05 1.06
C SER A 113 11.60 9.54 1.62
N PRO A 114 10.72 10.41 2.13
CA PRO A 114 9.41 9.98 2.61
C PRO A 114 8.65 9.32 1.46
N HIS A 115 7.99 8.16 1.77
CA HIS A 115 7.34 7.38 0.72
C HIS A 115 5.92 6.93 1.06
N GLY A 116 5.70 6.23 2.16
CA GLY A 116 4.40 5.84 2.69
C GLY A 116 4.09 6.55 4.01
N ILE A 117 2.82 6.66 4.35
CA ILE A 117 2.33 7.30 5.58
C ILE A 117 1.05 6.62 6.07
N ASP A 118 0.94 6.40 7.36
CA ASP A 118 -0.31 5.97 8.02
C ASP A 118 -0.50 6.72 9.33
N VAL A 119 -1.73 6.73 9.86
CA VAL A 119 -2.08 7.36 11.12
C VAL A 119 -2.81 6.36 12.01
N ASP A 120 -2.22 6.04 13.15
CA ASP A 120 -2.83 5.11 14.10
C ASP A 120 -4.05 5.73 14.83
N ARG A 121 -4.76 4.92 15.57
CA ARG A 121 -5.99 5.34 16.27
C ARG A 121 -5.78 6.40 17.34
N GLU A 122 -4.56 6.49 17.88
CA GLU A 122 -4.13 7.49 18.83
C GLU A 122 -3.73 8.81 18.14
N GLY A 123 -3.73 8.84 16.80
CA GLY A 123 -3.36 9.99 15.98
C GLY A 123 -1.85 10.10 15.75
N ASN A 124 -1.06 9.10 16.12
CA ASN A 124 0.38 9.11 15.82
C ASN A 124 0.60 8.87 14.33
N VAL A 125 1.56 9.57 13.77
CA VAL A 125 1.88 9.55 12.34
C VAL A 125 3.07 8.63 12.10
N TRP A 126 2.88 7.68 11.21
CA TRP A 126 3.91 6.74 10.79
C TRP A 126 4.37 7.07 9.38
N VAL A 127 5.67 7.19 9.17
CA VAL A 127 6.24 7.57 7.87
C VAL A 127 7.39 6.65 7.51
N THR A 128 7.37 6.11 6.29
CA THR A 128 8.53 5.38 5.77
C THR A 128 9.55 6.31 5.16
N ASP A 129 10.82 6.06 5.41
CA ASP A 129 11.96 6.67 4.73
C ASP A 129 12.62 5.63 3.83
N CYS A 130 12.23 5.59 2.57
CA CYS A 130 12.65 4.52 1.67
C CYS A 130 14.09 4.65 1.18
N ALA A 131 14.68 5.84 1.20
CA ALA A 131 15.96 6.13 0.54
C ALA A 131 16.02 5.70 -0.95
N CYS A 132 14.88 5.38 -1.55
CA CYS A 132 14.76 4.79 -2.89
C CYS A 132 14.95 5.81 -4.03
N THR A 133 14.94 7.10 -3.72
CA THR A 133 15.07 8.19 -4.71
C THR A 133 16.50 8.66 -4.94
N LEU A 134 17.44 8.10 -4.21
CA LEU A 134 18.87 8.47 -4.27
C LEU A 134 19.58 7.69 -5.37
N ARG A 135 19.21 7.95 -6.63
CA ARG A 135 19.87 7.33 -7.79
C ARG A 135 21.29 7.84 -7.93
N GLY A 136 22.27 6.92 -7.93
CA GLY A 136 23.68 7.21 -8.12
C GLY A 136 24.40 7.86 -6.95
N ALA A 137 23.71 8.19 -5.86
CA ALA A 137 24.28 8.59 -4.59
C ALA A 137 23.99 7.50 -3.56
N GLN A 138 24.94 7.14 -2.75
CA GLN A 138 24.66 6.30 -1.58
C GLN A 138 23.89 7.12 -0.56
N ALA A 139 22.85 6.54 0.02
CA ALA A 139 22.23 7.14 1.20
C ALA A 139 23.31 7.33 2.26
N PRO A 140 23.34 8.48 2.97
CA PRO A 140 24.21 8.63 4.12
C PRO A 140 24.02 7.45 5.08
N GLY A 141 25.11 6.88 5.59
CA GLY A 141 25.03 5.67 6.44
C GLY A 141 24.30 5.86 7.77
N ASP A 142 23.93 7.11 8.09
CA ASP A 142 23.19 7.53 9.28
C ASP A 142 21.72 7.86 9.03
N LYS A 143 21.16 7.63 7.81
CA LYS A 143 19.77 7.94 7.43
C LYS A 143 19.21 6.94 6.44
N GLY A 144 17.86 6.98 6.31
CA GLY A 144 17.13 6.20 5.33
C GLY A 144 16.88 4.74 5.73
N HIS A 145 16.01 4.08 4.99
CA HIS A 145 15.60 2.69 5.18
C HIS A 145 14.93 2.42 6.55
N GLN A 146 14.18 3.37 7.05
CA GLN A 146 13.55 3.34 8.38
C GLN A 146 12.06 3.63 8.29
N VAL A 147 11.33 3.30 9.35
CA VAL A 147 9.96 3.77 9.60
C VAL A 147 9.97 4.53 10.91
N PHE A 148 9.42 5.73 10.89
CA PHE A 148 9.33 6.61 12.04
C PHE A 148 7.90 6.71 12.54
N LYS A 149 7.70 6.62 13.85
CA LYS A 149 6.44 6.96 14.53
C LYS A 149 6.61 8.30 15.23
N PHE A 150 5.72 9.24 14.90
CA PHE A 150 5.66 10.55 15.56
C PHE A 150 4.36 10.71 16.34
N ALA A 151 4.40 11.36 17.48
CA ALA A 151 3.21 11.93 18.08
C ALA A 151 2.61 13.03 17.16
N PRO A 152 1.32 13.40 17.34
CA PRO A 152 0.70 14.44 16.51
C PRO A 152 1.39 15.80 16.56
N ASP A 153 2.18 16.08 17.58
CA ASP A 153 2.99 17.29 17.73
C ASP A 153 4.38 17.22 17.07
N GLY A 154 4.71 16.07 16.46
CA GLY A 154 5.99 15.83 15.79
C GLY A 154 7.09 15.24 16.68
N LYS A 155 6.81 14.91 17.93
CA LYS A 155 7.77 14.21 18.80
C LYS A 155 8.00 12.79 18.27
N LEU A 156 9.26 12.42 18.02
CA LEU A 156 9.63 11.06 17.65
C LEU A 156 9.37 10.09 18.82
N LEU A 157 8.55 9.06 18.57
CA LEU A 157 8.16 8.05 19.57
C LEU A 157 8.85 6.71 19.34
N MET A 158 9.04 6.31 18.08
CA MET A 158 9.63 5.01 17.72
C MET A 158 10.33 5.11 16.37
N THR A 159 11.36 4.28 16.20
CA THR A 159 12.03 4.04 14.92
C THR A 159 12.12 2.55 14.68
N LEU A 160 11.63 2.08 13.52
CA LEU A 160 11.85 0.71 13.05
C LEU A 160 12.93 0.72 11.99
N GLY A 161 13.71 -0.35 11.93
CA GLY A 161 14.81 -0.48 11.00
C GLY A 161 16.09 0.17 11.51
N LYS A 162 17.11 0.10 10.67
CA LYS A 162 18.47 0.59 10.95
C LYS A 162 18.82 1.67 9.93
N ALA A 163 19.36 2.78 10.39
CA ALA A 163 19.87 3.82 9.52
C ALA A 163 20.88 3.26 8.52
N GLY A 164 20.77 3.64 7.25
CA GLY A 164 21.54 3.05 6.15
C GLY A 164 21.03 1.69 5.67
N GLY A 165 20.05 1.10 6.37
CA GLY A 165 19.37 -0.13 5.99
C GLY A 165 20.11 -1.43 6.26
N ALA A 166 19.39 -2.52 6.12
CA ALA A 166 19.93 -3.88 6.06
C ALA A 166 19.01 -4.78 5.25
N ARG A 167 19.58 -5.66 4.43
CA ARG A 167 18.81 -6.59 3.58
C ARG A 167 18.39 -7.86 4.31
N ASP A 168 19.01 -8.16 5.43
CA ASP A 168 18.69 -9.26 6.32
C ASP A 168 17.59 -8.90 7.35
N SER A 169 17.46 -9.69 8.42
CA SER A 169 16.47 -9.45 9.46
C SER A 169 16.82 -8.31 10.42
N SER A 170 18.05 -7.79 10.39
CA SER A 170 18.54 -6.78 11.34
C SER A 170 18.08 -5.36 11.04
N GLY A 171 17.51 -5.11 9.85
CA GLY A 171 17.01 -3.80 9.45
C GLY A 171 15.95 -3.88 8.36
N LEU A 172 15.53 -2.72 7.84
CA LEU A 172 14.66 -2.57 6.69
C LEU A 172 15.48 -2.23 5.44
N TRP A 173 14.91 -2.49 4.26
CA TRP A 173 15.50 -2.11 2.98
C TRP A 173 14.45 -1.53 2.05
N GLN A 174 14.56 -0.24 1.74
CA GLN A 174 13.59 0.49 0.91
C GLN A 174 12.14 0.23 1.36
N PRO A 175 11.75 0.60 2.60
CA PRO A 175 10.37 0.48 3.03
C PRO A 175 9.49 1.41 2.20
N ASN A 176 8.52 0.84 1.48
CA ASN A 176 7.62 1.59 0.61
C ASN A 176 6.45 2.15 1.40
N ASP A 177 5.76 1.29 2.13
CA ASP A 177 4.56 1.67 2.85
C ASP A 177 4.52 1.07 4.25
N VAL A 178 3.73 1.67 5.10
CA VAL A 178 3.45 1.24 6.48
C VAL A 178 1.95 1.28 6.72
N LEU A 179 1.43 0.24 7.37
CA LEU A 179 0.04 0.12 7.76
C LEU A 179 -0.05 -0.28 9.23
N ILE A 180 -0.88 0.43 10.00
CA ILE A 180 -1.15 0.10 11.40
C ILE A 180 -2.52 -0.57 11.50
N ALA A 181 -2.50 -1.86 11.79
CA ALA A 181 -3.72 -2.63 11.95
C ALA A 181 -4.53 -2.18 13.19
N PRO A 182 -5.83 -2.47 13.23
CA PRO A 182 -6.70 -2.10 14.36
C PRO A 182 -6.25 -2.61 15.74
N ASN A 183 -5.49 -3.69 15.79
CA ASN A 183 -4.91 -4.26 17.02
C ASN A 183 -3.54 -3.67 17.38
N GLY A 184 -3.05 -2.71 16.58
CA GLY A 184 -1.76 -2.05 16.75
C GLY A 184 -0.56 -2.78 16.14
N GLU A 185 -0.75 -3.93 15.49
CA GLU A 185 0.32 -4.57 14.70
C GLU A 185 0.70 -3.71 13.50
N ILE A 186 1.98 -3.73 13.17
CA ILE A 186 2.57 -2.87 12.14
C ILE A 186 2.96 -3.75 10.96
N TYR A 187 2.51 -3.38 9.77
CA TYR A 187 2.91 -4.01 8.51
C TYR A 187 3.76 -3.03 7.71
N VAL A 188 4.87 -3.52 7.17
CA VAL A 188 5.78 -2.72 6.33
C VAL A 188 6.04 -3.48 5.04
N SER A 189 5.80 -2.85 3.90
CA SER A 189 6.22 -3.37 2.61
C SER A 189 7.62 -2.88 2.27
N GLU A 190 8.49 -3.77 1.76
CA GLU A 190 9.88 -3.48 1.47
C GLU A 190 10.27 -3.86 0.04
N GLY A 191 11.07 -3.00 -0.59
CA GLY A 191 11.66 -3.21 -1.90
C GLY A 191 11.05 -2.34 -2.99
N HIS A 192 11.85 -1.41 -3.50
CA HIS A 192 11.46 -0.47 -4.56
C HIS A 192 12.17 -0.72 -5.90
N SER A 193 12.92 -1.80 -6.00
CA SER A 193 13.67 -2.19 -7.19
C SER A 193 13.09 -3.44 -7.82
N SER A 194 13.07 -3.51 -9.17
CA SER A 194 12.67 -4.68 -9.96
C SER A 194 13.89 -5.43 -10.54
N SER A 195 15.02 -5.38 -9.90
CA SER A 195 16.20 -6.13 -10.34
C SER A 195 16.23 -7.52 -9.74
N GLU A 196 16.89 -8.46 -10.43
CA GLU A 196 17.18 -9.78 -9.87
C GLU A 196 17.82 -9.67 -8.48
N ASN A 197 17.36 -10.48 -7.55
CA ASN A 197 17.76 -10.45 -6.14
C ASN A 197 17.34 -9.16 -5.38
N ALA A 198 16.40 -8.36 -5.90
CA ALA A 198 15.82 -7.27 -5.13
C ALA A 198 15.15 -7.79 -3.85
N ILE A 199 15.01 -6.94 -2.85
CA ILE A 199 14.12 -7.21 -1.73
C ILE A 199 12.69 -6.96 -2.20
N ALA A 200 11.79 -7.90 -1.92
CA ALA A 200 10.35 -7.74 -2.14
C ALA A 200 9.61 -8.58 -1.09
N ARG A 201 9.24 -7.96 0.02
CA ARG A 201 8.67 -8.68 1.16
C ARG A 201 7.74 -7.79 1.98
N ILE A 202 6.91 -8.44 2.78
CA ILE A 202 6.11 -7.81 3.82
C ILE A 202 6.70 -8.23 5.17
N ARG A 203 6.85 -7.27 6.07
CA ARG A 203 7.20 -7.52 7.46
C ARG A 203 6.07 -7.13 8.39
N LYS A 204 5.80 -8.00 9.33
CA LYS A 204 4.83 -7.79 10.40
C LYS A 204 5.56 -7.62 11.72
N PHE A 205 5.24 -6.54 12.44
CA PHE A 205 5.79 -6.27 13.77
C PHE A 205 4.67 -6.16 14.79
N SER A 206 5.00 -6.43 16.07
CA SER A 206 4.13 -6.09 17.19
C SER A 206 4.02 -4.56 17.34
N LYS A 207 3.04 -4.11 18.09
CA LYS A 207 2.88 -2.69 18.46
C LYS A 207 4.14 -2.06 19.11
N ASP A 208 4.99 -2.89 19.70
CA ASP A 208 6.24 -2.47 20.35
C ASP A 208 7.45 -2.59 19.42
N GLY A 209 7.23 -2.82 18.11
CA GLY A 209 8.28 -2.86 17.10
C GLY A 209 9.09 -4.15 17.03
N LYS A 210 8.66 -5.25 17.67
CA LYS A 210 9.32 -6.56 17.55
C LYS A 210 8.85 -7.27 16.30
N LEU A 211 9.78 -7.77 15.48
CA LEU A 211 9.46 -8.55 14.28
C LEU A 211 8.72 -9.84 14.66
N ILE A 212 7.55 -10.06 14.07
CA ILE A 212 6.69 -11.24 14.25
C ILE A 212 6.83 -12.20 13.08
N ALA A 213 6.73 -11.67 11.84
CA ALA A 213 6.73 -12.48 10.63
C ALA A 213 7.32 -11.72 9.44
N THR A 214 7.78 -12.47 8.46
CA THR A 214 8.21 -11.96 7.15
C THR A 214 7.75 -12.94 6.07
N TRP A 215 7.18 -12.43 4.98
CA TRP A 215 6.82 -13.24 3.81
C TRP A 215 7.00 -12.47 2.52
N GLY A 216 7.02 -13.20 1.42
CA GLY A 216 7.30 -12.68 0.08
C GLY A 216 8.79 -12.71 -0.24
N GLN A 217 9.06 -12.81 -1.53
CA GLN A 217 10.38 -12.76 -2.15
C GLN A 217 10.22 -12.10 -3.52
N TRP A 218 11.33 -11.58 -4.07
CA TRP A 218 11.30 -11.01 -5.41
C TRP A 218 11.02 -12.09 -6.46
N GLY A 219 10.10 -11.79 -7.38
CA GLY A 219 9.77 -12.65 -8.49
C GLY A 219 8.41 -12.34 -9.11
N LYS A 220 8.00 -13.18 -10.07
CA LYS A 220 6.75 -13.05 -10.84
C LYS A 220 5.78 -14.21 -10.61
N GLY A 221 6.20 -15.22 -9.86
CA GLY A 221 5.38 -16.38 -9.54
C GLY A 221 4.13 -16.07 -8.72
N PRO A 222 3.27 -17.07 -8.49
CA PRO A 222 2.04 -16.88 -7.72
C PRO A 222 2.26 -16.36 -6.31
N ASP A 223 3.36 -16.79 -5.65
CA ASP A 223 3.67 -16.40 -4.27
C ASP A 223 4.71 -15.28 -4.17
N ASP A 224 5.29 -14.88 -5.31
CA ASP A 224 6.31 -13.83 -5.36
C ASP A 224 5.71 -12.43 -5.33
N LEU A 225 6.55 -11.44 -5.03
CA LEU A 225 6.27 -10.01 -5.06
C LEU A 225 7.31 -9.29 -5.94
N ASP A 226 6.91 -8.19 -6.57
CA ASP A 226 7.84 -7.27 -7.22
C ASP A 226 7.41 -5.84 -6.90
N GLN A 227 8.24 -5.10 -6.18
CA GLN A 227 7.93 -3.76 -5.69
C GLN A 227 6.59 -3.74 -4.91
N PRO A 228 6.44 -4.45 -3.78
CA PRO A 228 5.25 -4.30 -2.94
C PRO A 228 5.17 -2.86 -2.44
N HIS A 229 4.25 -2.07 -3.04
CA HIS A 229 4.34 -0.62 -3.01
C HIS A 229 3.34 0.04 -2.07
N ALA A 230 2.17 -0.56 -1.90
CA ALA A 230 1.10 -0.02 -1.08
C ALA A 230 0.48 -1.11 -0.20
N LEU A 231 0.00 -0.72 0.96
CA LEU A 231 -0.68 -1.57 1.93
C LEU A 231 -2.04 -0.97 2.30
N ALA A 232 -3.06 -1.80 2.38
CA ALA A 232 -4.34 -1.43 2.97
C ALA A 232 -4.97 -2.64 3.68
N MET A 233 -5.91 -2.41 4.59
CA MET A 233 -6.63 -3.47 5.29
C MET A 233 -8.13 -3.20 5.25
N ASP A 234 -8.92 -4.23 4.97
CA ASP A 234 -10.37 -4.13 4.97
C ASP A 234 -10.98 -4.40 6.35
N SER A 235 -12.31 -4.28 6.45
CA SER A 235 -13.04 -4.52 7.70
C SER A 235 -12.95 -5.96 8.21
N GLN A 236 -12.57 -6.92 7.35
CA GLN A 236 -12.37 -8.33 7.71
C GLN A 236 -10.94 -8.61 8.16
N GLY A 237 -10.05 -7.62 8.14
CA GLY A 237 -8.64 -7.78 8.49
C GLY A 237 -7.82 -8.44 7.38
N ARG A 238 -8.29 -8.46 6.14
CA ARG A 238 -7.50 -8.92 5.00
C ARG A 238 -6.51 -7.82 4.59
N LEU A 239 -5.26 -8.20 4.39
CA LEU A 239 -4.19 -7.30 3.96
C LEU A 239 -4.10 -7.26 2.44
N PHE A 240 -4.30 -6.09 1.87
CA PHE A 240 -4.16 -5.81 0.44
C PHE A 240 -2.76 -5.25 0.18
N VAL A 241 -2.03 -5.88 -0.71
CA VAL A 241 -0.67 -5.50 -1.09
C VAL A 241 -0.65 -5.13 -2.57
N GLY A 242 -0.29 -3.91 -2.87
CA GLY A 242 -0.03 -3.47 -4.23
C GLY A 242 1.28 -4.06 -4.74
N ASP A 243 1.24 -5.22 -5.38
CA ASP A 243 2.37 -5.89 -6.03
C ASP A 243 2.63 -5.21 -7.38
N ARG A 244 3.15 -3.96 -7.28
CA ARG A 244 3.21 -2.98 -8.35
C ARG A 244 4.00 -3.46 -9.55
N GLY A 245 5.18 -4.04 -9.34
CA GLY A 245 6.03 -4.55 -10.42
C GLY A 245 5.40 -5.69 -11.21
N ASN A 246 4.45 -6.41 -10.60
CA ASN A 246 3.67 -7.48 -11.22
C ASN A 246 2.27 -7.04 -11.69
N ASP A 247 1.95 -5.74 -11.63
CA ASP A 247 0.68 -5.16 -12.09
C ASP A 247 -0.56 -5.85 -11.48
N ARG A 248 -0.54 -6.12 -10.17
CA ARG A 248 -1.60 -6.84 -9.45
C ARG A 248 -1.73 -6.42 -7.98
N ILE A 249 -2.87 -6.69 -7.40
CA ILE A 249 -3.08 -6.63 -5.94
C ILE A 249 -3.10 -8.05 -5.41
N LYS A 250 -2.32 -8.32 -4.38
CA LYS A 250 -2.39 -9.56 -3.61
C LYS A 250 -3.10 -9.34 -2.30
N ILE A 251 -3.99 -10.26 -1.93
CA ILE A 251 -4.78 -10.19 -0.70
C ILE A 251 -4.36 -11.35 0.19
N PHE A 252 -3.88 -11.02 1.37
CA PHE A 252 -3.42 -11.99 2.38
C PHE A 252 -4.30 -11.96 3.63
N ASP A 253 -4.31 -13.06 4.36
CA ASP A 253 -4.70 -13.01 5.77
C ASP A 253 -3.56 -12.43 6.64
N GLN A 254 -3.83 -12.22 7.92
CA GLN A 254 -2.85 -11.62 8.83
C GLN A 254 -1.68 -12.56 9.19
N SER A 255 -1.73 -13.84 8.79
CA SER A 255 -0.62 -14.78 8.91
C SER A 255 0.34 -14.76 7.71
N GLY A 256 -0.02 -14.05 6.63
CA GLY A 256 0.72 -14.00 5.38
C GLY A 256 0.30 -15.06 4.37
N LYS A 257 -0.81 -15.78 4.60
CA LYS A 257 -1.37 -16.73 3.63
C LYS A 257 -2.07 -15.96 2.51
N LEU A 258 -1.71 -16.22 1.26
CA LEU A 258 -2.36 -15.64 0.09
C LEU A 258 -3.80 -16.17 -0.02
N LEU A 259 -4.75 -15.26 -0.15
CA LEU A 259 -6.18 -15.54 -0.29
C LEU A 259 -6.65 -15.34 -1.73
N GLN A 260 -6.27 -14.21 -2.37
CA GLN A 260 -6.70 -13.82 -3.70
C GLN A 260 -5.63 -13.00 -4.42
N THR A 261 -5.72 -12.93 -5.74
CA THR A 261 -4.91 -12.04 -6.60
C THR A 261 -5.83 -11.32 -7.58
N TRP A 262 -5.73 -9.99 -7.65
CA TRP A 262 -6.56 -9.13 -8.50
C TRP A 262 -5.71 -8.34 -9.50
N TYR A 263 -6.17 -8.27 -10.76
CA TYR A 263 -5.46 -7.59 -11.86
C TYR A 263 -6.23 -6.39 -12.42
N GLN A 264 -7.52 -6.24 -12.09
CA GLN A 264 -8.42 -5.24 -12.67
C GLN A 264 -8.17 -3.80 -12.20
N PHE A 265 -7.23 -3.59 -11.29
CA PHE A 265 -6.82 -2.27 -10.83
C PHE A 265 -5.54 -1.76 -11.51
N SER A 266 -5.02 -2.51 -12.50
CA SER A 266 -3.79 -2.20 -13.23
C SER A 266 -2.53 -2.22 -12.34
N ARG A 267 -1.76 -1.13 -12.34
CA ARG A 267 -0.47 -1.01 -11.63
C ARG A 267 -0.64 -0.26 -10.31
N PRO A 268 -0.88 -0.95 -9.20
CA PRO A 268 -1.25 -0.33 -7.94
C PRO A 268 -0.06 0.38 -7.29
N SER A 269 0.00 1.70 -7.39
CA SER A 269 0.98 2.55 -6.71
C SER A 269 0.53 2.89 -5.29
N GLY A 270 -0.75 3.24 -5.09
CA GLY A 270 -1.36 3.50 -3.80
C GLY A 270 -2.68 2.75 -3.63
N ILE A 271 -2.99 2.34 -2.42
CA ILE A 271 -4.26 1.68 -2.07
C ILE A 271 -4.81 2.31 -0.79
N PHE A 272 -6.09 2.65 -0.82
CA PHE A 272 -6.85 3.03 0.38
C PHE A 272 -8.16 2.23 0.42
N ILE A 273 -8.57 1.77 1.59
CA ILE A 273 -9.86 1.11 1.81
C ILE A 273 -10.60 1.87 2.91
N ASP A 274 -11.82 2.30 2.61
CA ASP A 274 -12.65 3.04 3.57
C ASP A 274 -13.44 2.08 4.50
N ARG A 275 -14.12 2.67 5.49
CA ARG A 275 -14.91 1.91 6.49
C ARG A 275 -16.11 1.15 5.89
N GLN A 276 -16.47 1.42 4.64
CA GLN A 276 -17.52 0.72 3.90
C GLN A 276 -16.96 -0.37 2.97
N ASP A 277 -15.67 -0.69 3.07
CA ASP A 277 -14.95 -1.59 2.20
C ASP A 277 -14.96 -1.14 0.72
N ARG A 278 -14.99 0.17 0.46
CA ARG A 278 -14.67 0.69 -0.88
C ARG A 278 -13.16 0.81 -1.00
N ILE A 279 -12.63 0.28 -2.09
CA ILE A 279 -11.21 0.34 -2.43
C ILE A 279 -10.95 1.46 -3.43
N TYR A 280 -9.88 2.20 -3.21
CA TYR A 280 -9.38 3.26 -4.07
C TYR A 280 -7.93 2.91 -4.43
N VAL A 281 -7.65 2.76 -5.72
CA VAL A 281 -6.33 2.33 -6.20
C VAL A 281 -5.78 3.36 -7.16
N ALA A 282 -4.68 3.96 -6.77
CA ALA A 282 -3.92 4.91 -7.60
C ALA A 282 -2.96 4.17 -8.53
N ASP A 283 -2.92 4.61 -9.78
CA ASP A 283 -2.02 4.13 -10.82
C ASP A 283 -1.35 5.36 -11.47
N SER A 284 -0.06 5.53 -11.23
CA SER A 284 0.73 6.67 -11.70
C SER A 284 1.67 6.33 -12.85
N GLU A 285 1.72 5.07 -13.30
CA GLU A 285 2.80 4.57 -14.15
C GLU A 285 2.36 3.80 -15.41
N SER A 286 1.11 3.36 -15.50
CA SER A 286 0.61 2.65 -16.69
C SER A 286 0.77 3.49 -17.95
N GLY A 287 1.19 2.84 -19.04
CA GLY A 287 1.37 3.46 -20.33
C GLY A 287 2.70 4.19 -20.55
N SER A 288 3.47 4.52 -19.49
CA SER A 288 4.78 5.19 -19.65
C SER A 288 5.90 4.38 -18.99
N VAL A 289 5.94 4.32 -17.67
CA VAL A 289 6.95 3.55 -16.89
C VAL A 289 6.70 2.05 -16.99
N ALA A 290 5.43 1.64 -17.10
CA ALA A 290 5.03 0.24 -17.25
C ALA A 290 4.53 -0.07 -18.67
N PRO A 291 5.43 -0.48 -19.60
CA PRO A 291 5.05 -0.84 -20.98
C PRO A 291 4.08 -2.03 -21.07
N THR A 292 4.09 -2.89 -20.07
CA THR A 292 3.15 -4.03 -19.93
C THR A 292 1.69 -3.58 -19.79
N ARG A 293 1.49 -2.31 -19.43
CA ARG A 293 0.17 -1.67 -19.23
C ARG A 293 -0.08 -0.49 -20.19
N LYS A 294 0.46 -0.56 -21.43
CA LYS A 294 0.32 0.51 -22.43
C LYS A 294 -1.12 0.87 -22.79
N ASP A 295 -2.04 -0.09 -22.71
CA ASP A 295 -3.46 0.12 -23.04
C ASP A 295 -4.29 0.54 -21.80
N TRP A 296 -3.68 0.66 -20.63
CA TRP A 296 -4.31 1.12 -19.41
C TRP A 296 -4.10 2.62 -19.22
N LYS A 297 -5.17 3.33 -18.87
CA LYS A 297 -5.08 4.74 -18.47
C LYS A 297 -4.69 4.84 -17.00
N ARG A 298 -3.82 5.81 -16.67
CA ARG A 298 -3.50 6.20 -15.31
C ARG A 298 -4.67 6.91 -14.64
N GLY A 299 -4.67 6.92 -13.33
CA GLY A 299 -5.72 7.57 -12.55
C GLY A 299 -6.04 6.78 -11.28
N ILE A 300 -7.20 7.08 -10.70
CA ILE A 300 -7.67 6.41 -9.48
C ILE A 300 -8.88 5.53 -9.83
N ARG A 301 -8.74 4.21 -9.68
CA ARG A 301 -9.85 3.25 -9.80
C ARG A 301 -10.51 3.06 -8.46
N ILE A 302 -11.84 3.11 -8.44
CA ILE A 302 -12.67 2.98 -7.25
C ILE A 302 -13.56 1.76 -7.40
N GLY A 303 -13.65 0.96 -6.34
CA GLY A 303 -14.41 -0.29 -6.41
C GLY A 303 -14.78 -0.84 -5.04
N SER A 304 -15.02 -2.15 -5.00
CA SER A 304 -15.38 -2.91 -3.81
C SER A 304 -14.19 -3.76 -3.35
N ALA A 305 -13.78 -3.60 -2.10
CA ALA A 305 -12.76 -4.47 -1.49
C ALA A 305 -13.30 -5.89 -1.23
N LYS A 306 -14.62 -6.12 -1.31
CA LYS A 306 -15.24 -7.44 -1.06
C LYS A 306 -15.00 -8.40 -2.22
N ASP A 307 -15.12 -7.90 -3.45
CA ASP A 307 -15.13 -8.73 -4.68
C ASP A 307 -14.28 -8.17 -5.82
N GLY A 308 -13.64 -7.00 -5.65
CA GLY A 308 -12.79 -6.36 -6.65
C GLY A 308 -13.55 -5.70 -7.81
N THR A 309 -14.86 -5.56 -7.75
CA THR A 309 -15.63 -4.87 -8.79
C THR A 309 -15.23 -3.40 -8.88
N VAL A 310 -14.78 -2.93 -10.06
CA VAL A 310 -14.45 -1.51 -10.31
C VAL A 310 -15.69 -0.78 -10.77
N THR A 311 -16.10 0.26 -10.04
CA THR A 311 -17.35 1.01 -10.25
C THR A 311 -17.15 2.42 -10.78
N ALA A 312 -15.98 3.04 -10.52
CA ALA A 312 -15.66 4.38 -10.99
C ALA A 312 -14.16 4.50 -11.34
N PHE A 313 -13.85 5.50 -12.16
CA PHE A 313 -12.46 5.78 -12.56
C PHE A 313 -12.28 7.30 -12.71
N ILE A 314 -11.32 7.86 -12.00
CA ILE A 314 -10.86 9.24 -12.17
C ILE A 314 -9.61 9.17 -13.06
N PRO A 315 -9.69 9.48 -14.34
CA PRO A 315 -8.54 9.40 -15.24
C PRO A 315 -7.54 10.53 -15.00
N ASP A 316 -6.28 10.27 -15.28
CA ASP A 316 -5.27 11.31 -15.44
C ASP A 316 -5.69 12.21 -16.63
N PRO A 317 -5.69 13.54 -16.48
CA PRO A 317 -5.98 14.45 -17.59
C PRO A 317 -4.90 14.45 -18.69
N ALA A 318 -3.68 14.00 -18.38
CA ALA A 318 -2.60 13.89 -19.36
C ALA A 318 -2.74 12.59 -20.18
N GLU A 319 -2.87 12.71 -21.50
CA GLU A 319 -3.06 11.54 -22.36
C GLU A 319 -1.81 10.65 -22.46
N ASN A 320 -0.63 11.24 -22.64
CA ASN A 320 0.64 10.52 -22.85
C ASN A 320 1.80 11.18 -22.12
N PRO A 321 1.79 11.24 -20.79
CA PRO A 321 2.87 11.87 -20.05
C PRO A 321 4.15 11.02 -20.15
N PRO A 322 5.33 11.65 -20.24
CA PRO A 322 6.61 10.96 -20.47
C PRO A 322 7.14 10.24 -19.23
N SER A 323 6.58 10.51 -18.07
CA SER A 323 7.01 9.94 -16.77
C SER A 323 5.80 9.59 -15.91
N THR A 324 5.97 9.45 -14.60
CA THR A 324 4.84 9.28 -13.69
C THR A 324 3.93 10.52 -13.73
N SER A 325 2.62 10.33 -13.63
CA SER A 325 1.63 11.38 -13.46
C SER A 325 0.41 10.81 -12.76
N SER A 326 -0.56 11.65 -12.40
CA SER A 326 -1.66 11.23 -11.53
C SER A 326 -1.19 10.82 -10.12
N ALA A 327 -2.10 10.35 -9.30
CA ALA A 327 -1.83 9.99 -7.93
C ALA A 327 -0.94 8.74 -7.81
N GLU A 328 0.09 8.81 -6.98
CA GLU A 328 0.84 7.66 -6.48
C GLU A 328 0.27 7.23 -5.13
N GLY A 329 0.07 8.16 -4.19
CA GLY A 329 -0.66 7.91 -2.94
C GLY A 329 -2.11 8.36 -3.03
N VAL A 330 -3.01 7.70 -2.30
CA VAL A 330 -4.43 8.01 -2.26
C VAL A 330 -5.00 7.84 -0.86
N ALA A 331 -5.85 8.78 -0.43
CA ALA A 331 -6.62 8.69 0.82
C ALA A 331 -7.98 9.36 0.65
N VAL A 332 -8.94 9.03 1.53
CA VAL A 332 -10.31 9.55 1.44
C VAL A 332 -10.79 10.02 2.81
N ASP A 333 -11.27 11.25 2.89
CA ASP A 333 -11.79 11.83 4.14
C ASP A 333 -13.22 11.34 4.48
N ALA A 334 -13.68 11.69 5.67
CA ALA A 334 -15.02 11.30 6.15
C ALA A 334 -16.16 11.89 5.30
N ALA A 335 -15.93 12.96 4.55
CA ALA A 335 -16.90 13.55 3.62
C ALA A 335 -16.89 12.88 2.23
N GLY A 336 -15.96 11.94 2.00
CA GLY A 336 -15.81 11.24 0.73
C GLY A 336 -14.99 12.01 -0.31
N ASN A 337 -14.27 13.07 0.09
CA ASN A 337 -13.30 13.70 -0.78
C ASN A 337 -12.05 12.83 -0.88
N ILE A 338 -11.51 12.71 -2.08
CA ILE A 338 -10.31 11.93 -2.36
C ILE A 338 -9.12 12.88 -2.43
N TYR A 339 -7.99 12.44 -1.91
CA TYR A 339 -6.71 13.14 -1.99
C TYR A 339 -5.71 12.28 -2.73
N GLY A 340 -5.10 12.85 -3.77
CA GLY A 340 -4.09 12.19 -4.60
C GLY A 340 -2.74 12.89 -4.46
N ALA A 341 -1.76 12.15 -3.99
CA ALA A 341 -0.38 12.62 -3.86
C ALA A 341 0.41 12.28 -5.13
N GLU A 342 1.01 13.28 -5.77
CA GLU A 342 1.63 13.15 -7.10
C GLU A 342 3.15 13.35 -7.05
N VAL A 343 3.90 12.40 -7.63
CA VAL A 343 5.37 12.41 -7.60
C VAL A 343 5.97 13.35 -8.64
N SER A 344 5.76 13.12 -9.94
CA SER A 344 6.38 13.97 -10.96
C SER A 344 5.69 15.33 -11.10
N PRO A 345 4.36 15.43 -11.05
CA PRO A 345 3.68 16.73 -11.02
C PRO A 345 3.97 17.53 -9.75
N ARG A 346 4.43 16.87 -8.68
CA ARG A 346 4.74 17.50 -7.38
C ARG A 346 3.55 18.27 -6.83
N ALA A 347 2.51 17.54 -6.50
CA ALA A 347 1.23 18.12 -6.08
C ALA A 347 0.51 17.24 -5.06
N LEU A 348 -0.41 17.87 -4.34
CA LEU A 348 -1.50 17.20 -3.64
C LEU A 348 -2.80 17.69 -4.26
N LYS A 349 -3.52 16.81 -4.95
CA LYS A 349 -4.82 17.10 -5.54
C LYS A 349 -5.95 16.65 -4.64
N LYS A 350 -7.04 17.41 -4.66
CA LYS A 350 -8.31 17.05 -4.02
C LYS A 350 -9.35 16.79 -5.10
N TYR A 351 -10.12 15.73 -4.94
CA TYR A 351 -11.24 15.39 -5.81
C TYR A 351 -12.51 15.39 -4.98
N VAL A 352 -13.51 16.15 -5.42
CA VAL A 352 -14.81 16.26 -4.76
C VAL A 352 -15.90 15.71 -5.66
N ARG A 353 -16.98 15.17 -5.08
CA ARG A 353 -18.11 14.68 -5.88
C ARG A 353 -18.76 15.81 -6.66
N LYS A 354 -19.15 15.50 -7.90
CA LYS A 354 -19.97 16.39 -8.76
C LYS A 354 -21.38 16.48 -8.23
#